data_5dd65e40e4b05e4cfce639a0cfd491d2
#
_entry.id   5dd65e40e4b05e4cfce639a0cfd491d2
#
_cell.length_a   1.000
_cell.length_b   1.000
_cell.length_c   1.000
_cell.angle_alpha   90.00
_cell.angle_beta   90.00
_cell.angle_gamma   90.00
#
_symmetry.space_group_name_H-M   'P 1'
#
loop_
_entity.id
_entity.type
_entity.pdbx_description
1 polymer ?
#
loop_
_entity_poly.entity_id
_entity_poly.type
_entity_poly.pdbx_seq_one_letter_code
_entity_poly.pdbx_strand_id
1 'polypeptide(L)'
;TRRSSDLEHIEDFGSGTIIISPMNIIPKSIGGFAEKIHKKNGSILVDPQLYYPRKFQKNLAKYAYWPQDEFTMLESGGLDNTIQKLVELNRKVDSEALILPAFTATKIDDLWNRIQKMAINCAKKYGVEFSRIHTISLSGDVMNDEEQIEKVIAYVEEWEVDGVYIVCEHPERYYLVDKPLWVSNLLSLIAGIKRQHKKTIVGYASHQLLCLSLAKCDAIASGNFLNLRWFQPEHFETVEEKNISRRAIWYYSPQALSEFKIPFLDIAKRMNLLNKLKPAASMENPYSDMLFGLGLPSSTGFGEKEAFRHYLFCLRKQCQMSVRETYKETRDAHLLLLETAEQLLAGLREKGIRGQDRDFGEIIDVNRAAIAAYDMAYQFPLSQEWNCL
;
A
#
# COMPACT_ATOMS: atom_id res chain seq x y z
N THR A 1 14.70 11.79 9.50
CA THR A 1 14.66 11.57 8.04
C THR A 1 13.72 10.44 7.68
N ARG A 2 13.13 10.42 6.45
CA ARG A 2 12.24 9.37 5.94
C ARG A 2 12.77 7.96 6.22
N ARG A 3 14.06 7.73 5.95
CA ARG A 3 14.73 6.42 6.07
C ARG A 3 14.94 5.95 7.52
N SER A 4 14.91 6.83 8.50
CA SER A 4 15.07 6.41 9.89
C SER A 4 13.80 5.72 10.44
N SER A 5 12.62 6.16 10.01
CA SER A 5 11.36 5.52 10.46
C SER A 5 11.20 4.11 9.92
N ASP A 6 11.64 3.86 8.67
CA ASP A 6 11.58 2.52 8.07
C ASP A 6 12.52 1.54 8.80
N LEU A 7 13.74 1.99 9.13
CA LEU A 7 14.70 1.17 9.87
C LEU A 7 14.26 0.88 11.32
N GLU A 8 13.65 1.87 11.98
CA GLU A 8 13.13 1.69 13.33
C GLU A 8 11.90 0.78 13.32
N HIS A 9 11.07 0.84 12.27
CA HIS A 9 9.95 -0.08 12.13
C HIS A 9 10.40 -1.56 12.02
N ILE A 10 11.51 -1.83 11.34
CA ILE A 10 12.12 -3.18 11.35
C ILE A 10 12.59 -3.53 12.75
N GLU A 11 13.23 -2.61 13.48
CA GLU A 11 13.70 -2.86 14.86
C GLU A 11 12.55 -3.15 15.83
N ASP A 12 11.45 -2.39 15.74
CA ASP A 12 10.26 -2.58 16.58
C ASP A 12 9.66 -4.00 16.48
N PHE A 13 9.77 -4.60 15.30
CA PHE A 13 9.18 -5.92 15.01
C PHE A 13 10.22 -7.04 14.85
N GLY A 14 11.51 -6.73 14.90
CA GLY A 14 12.61 -7.67 14.72
C GLY A 14 12.80 -8.18 13.28
N SER A 15 11.92 -7.81 12.37
CA SER A 15 11.97 -8.15 10.93
C SER A 15 11.04 -7.25 10.13
N GLY A 16 11.12 -7.30 8.80
CA GLY A 16 10.19 -6.63 7.90
C GLY A 16 10.76 -6.45 6.51
N THR A 17 9.91 -6.23 5.52
CA THR A 17 10.31 -5.99 4.14
C THR A 17 10.11 -4.52 3.79
N ILE A 18 11.13 -3.88 3.24
CA ILE A 18 11.05 -2.53 2.69
C ILE A 18 11.00 -2.61 1.18
N ILE A 19 9.94 -2.06 0.59
CA ILE A 19 9.88 -1.85 -0.85
C ILE A 19 10.56 -0.51 -1.16
N ILE A 20 11.76 -0.58 -1.73
CA ILE A 20 12.53 0.61 -2.08
C ILE A 20 11.88 1.29 -3.28
N SER A 21 11.62 2.60 -3.14
CA SER A 21 11.14 3.49 -4.20
C SER A 21 12.33 4.24 -4.81
N PRO A 22 12.81 3.89 -6.02
CA PRO A 22 13.92 4.55 -6.69
C PRO A 22 13.70 6.05 -6.95
N MET A 23 12.45 6.48 -7.10
CA MET A 23 12.12 7.91 -7.21
C MET A 23 12.61 8.72 -6.00
N ASN A 24 12.70 8.10 -4.83
CA ASN A 24 13.07 8.77 -3.58
C ASN A 24 14.52 8.55 -3.16
N ILE A 25 15.33 7.79 -3.90
CA ILE A 25 16.72 7.50 -3.61
C ILE A 25 17.56 7.55 -4.89
N ILE A 26 18.74 8.11 -4.83
CA ILE A 26 19.65 8.15 -5.98
C ILE A 26 20.46 6.84 -6.10
N PRO A 27 20.86 6.40 -7.31
CA PRO A 27 21.58 5.14 -7.52
C PRO A 27 22.84 4.94 -6.67
N LYS A 28 23.56 6.04 -6.36
CA LYS A 28 24.77 6.00 -5.51
C LYS A 28 24.49 5.64 -4.05
N SER A 29 23.28 5.93 -3.55
CA SER A 29 22.91 5.78 -2.14
C SER A 29 22.14 4.50 -1.85
N ILE A 30 21.65 3.80 -2.87
CA ILE A 30 20.74 2.65 -2.68
C ILE A 30 21.44 1.48 -1.99
N GLY A 31 22.69 1.16 -2.37
CA GLY A 31 23.46 0.07 -1.75
C GLY A 31 23.71 0.29 -0.26
N GLY A 32 24.19 1.49 0.11
CA GLY A 32 24.40 1.80 1.54
C GLY A 32 23.11 1.90 2.36
N PHE A 33 21.95 2.09 1.72
CA PHE A 33 20.66 1.98 2.39
C PHE A 33 20.25 0.50 2.55
N ALA A 34 20.46 -0.32 1.54
CA ALA A 34 20.24 -1.76 1.57
C ALA A 34 21.04 -2.43 2.70
N GLU A 35 22.32 -2.14 2.82
CA GLU A 35 23.17 -2.65 3.91
C GLU A 35 22.61 -2.33 5.31
N LYS A 36 22.04 -1.12 5.48
CA LYS A 36 21.42 -0.74 6.77
C LYS A 36 20.14 -1.52 7.06
N ILE A 37 19.37 -1.87 6.04
CA ILE A 37 18.16 -2.69 6.18
C ILE A 37 18.56 -4.11 6.60
N HIS A 38 19.50 -4.72 5.87
CA HIS A 38 19.97 -6.09 6.17
C HIS A 38 20.61 -6.21 7.55
N LYS A 39 21.40 -5.21 7.99
CA LYS A 39 21.96 -5.15 9.35
C LYS A 39 20.91 -5.17 10.46
N LYS A 40 19.66 -4.79 10.15
CA LYS A 40 18.53 -4.80 11.08
C LYS A 40 17.58 -5.99 10.86
N ASN A 41 18.05 -7.02 10.16
CA ASN A 41 17.25 -8.20 9.82
C ASN A 41 16.01 -7.87 8.95
N GLY A 42 16.13 -6.86 8.10
CA GLY A 42 15.11 -6.50 7.13
C GLY A 42 15.38 -7.08 5.76
N SER A 43 14.30 -7.39 5.03
CA SER A 43 14.32 -7.78 3.61
C SER A 43 14.05 -6.61 2.70
N ILE A 44 14.41 -6.74 1.43
CA ILE A 44 14.26 -5.69 0.42
C ILE A 44 13.51 -6.22 -0.78
N LEU A 45 12.59 -5.40 -1.28
CA LEU A 45 12.08 -5.43 -2.65
C LEU A 45 12.38 -4.09 -3.32
N VAL A 46 12.46 -4.06 -4.64
CA VAL A 46 12.64 -2.82 -5.40
C VAL A 46 11.44 -2.63 -6.32
N ASP A 47 10.65 -1.59 -6.08
CA ASP A 47 9.58 -1.18 -6.99
C ASP A 47 10.21 -0.45 -8.19
N PRO A 48 10.18 -0.98 -9.43
CA PRO A 48 10.83 -0.36 -10.58
C PRO A 48 10.18 0.97 -11.00
N GLN A 49 8.94 1.22 -10.62
CA GLN A 49 8.19 2.46 -10.85
C GLN A 49 8.08 2.87 -12.32
N LEU A 50 8.00 1.91 -13.23
CA LEU A 50 7.83 2.14 -14.67
C LEU A 50 6.36 2.36 -15.08
N TYR A 51 5.54 2.86 -14.18
CA TYR A 51 4.10 3.10 -14.42
C TYR A 51 3.84 4.10 -15.54
N TYR A 52 4.62 5.19 -15.53
CA TYR A 52 4.57 6.29 -16.49
C TYR A 52 6.00 6.72 -16.84
N PRO A 53 6.74 5.98 -17.70
CA PRO A 53 8.14 6.28 -18.01
C PRO A 53 8.26 7.58 -18.81
N ARG A 54 8.82 8.61 -18.17
CA ARG A 54 9.04 9.93 -18.77
C ARG A 54 10.47 10.38 -18.51
N LYS A 55 11.11 11.00 -19.52
CA LYS A 55 12.52 11.44 -19.49
C LYS A 55 12.90 12.34 -18.31
N PHE A 56 11.98 13.15 -17.83
CA PHE A 56 12.26 14.20 -16.85
C PHE A 56 12.01 13.81 -15.40
N GLN A 57 11.77 12.54 -15.10
CA GLN A 57 11.69 12.07 -13.71
C GLN A 57 13.10 12.03 -13.10
N LYS A 58 13.39 13.06 -12.30
CA LYS A 58 14.74 13.42 -11.83
C LYS A 58 15.61 12.28 -11.33
N ASN A 59 15.08 11.40 -10.49
CA ASN A 59 15.86 10.31 -9.91
C ASN A 59 15.71 9.00 -10.68
N LEU A 60 14.52 8.68 -11.17
CA LEU A 60 14.27 7.46 -11.95
C LEU A 60 15.14 7.44 -13.21
N ALA A 61 15.20 8.56 -13.94
CA ALA A 61 16.02 8.68 -15.14
C ALA A 61 17.54 8.50 -14.93
N LYS A 62 18.01 8.46 -13.67
CA LYS A 62 19.42 8.18 -13.35
C LYS A 62 19.73 6.70 -13.18
N TYR A 63 18.71 5.84 -13.13
CA TYR A 63 18.90 4.41 -13.03
C TYR A 63 19.15 3.79 -14.38
N ALA A 64 20.07 2.81 -14.44
CA ALA A 64 20.47 2.17 -15.67
C ALA A 64 19.35 1.38 -16.37
N TYR A 65 18.34 0.92 -15.61
CA TYR A 65 17.18 0.22 -16.14
C TYR A 65 16.11 1.15 -16.73
N TRP A 66 16.20 2.47 -16.46
CA TRP A 66 15.20 3.43 -16.93
C TRP A 66 15.29 3.61 -18.45
N PRO A 67 14.19 3.46 -19.21
CA PRO A 67 14.21 3.59 -20.65
C PRO A 67 14.50 5.04 -21.06
N GLN A 68 15.15 5.22 -22.22
CA GLN A 68 15.44 6.54 -22.77
C GLN A 68 14.16 7.27 -23.22
N ASP A 69 13.21 6.51 -23.76
CA ASP A 69 11.85 6.92 -24.10
C ASP A 69 10.87 5.74 -23.96
N GLU A 70 9.56 6.03 -23.98
CA GLU A 70 8.51 5.02 -23.79
C GLU A 70 8.47 3.99 -24.93
N PHE A 71 8.84 4.38 -26.13
CA PHE A 71 8.79 3.51 -27.32
C PHE A 71 9.97 2.54 -27.38
N THR A 72 11.18 3.01 -27.02
CA THR A 72 12.40 2.18 -27.04
C THR A 72 12.28 0.95 -26.14
N MET A 73 11.47 1.00 -25.09
CA MET A 73 11.26 -0.15 -24.21
C MET A 73 10.45 -1.25 -24.88
N LEU A 74 9.51 -0.91 -25.74
CA LEU A 74 8.65 -1.87 -26.47
C LEU A 74 9.24 -2.35 -27.79
N GLU A 75 10.31 -1.67 -28.28
CA GLU A 75 11.04 -2.09 -29.45
C GLU A 75 11.95 -3.29 -29.18
N SER A 76 12.39 -3.92 -30.25
CA SER A 76 13.26 -5.11 -30.20
C SER A 76 14.49 -4.90 -29.30
N GLY A 77 14.54 -5.61 -28.19
CA GLY A 77 15.65 -5.57 -27.22
C GLY A 77 15.55 -4.51 -26.12
N GLY A 78 14.64 -3.56 -26.19
CA GLY A 78 14.51 -2.52 -25.15
C GLY A 78 14.07 -3.07 -23.80
N LEU A 79 13.08 -3.95 -23.81
CA LEU A 79 12.58 -4.62 -22.60
C LEU A 79 13.64 -5.58 -22.02
N ASP A 80 14.38 -6.32 -22.87
CA ASP A 80 15.50 -7.17 -22.46
C ASP A 80 16.55 -6.37 -21.67
N ASN A 81 16.98 -5.23 -22.22
CA ASN A 81 17.96 -4.37 -21.57
C ASN A 81 17.43 -3.81 -20.23
N THR A 82 16.19 -3.32 -20.20
CA THR A 82 15.54 -2.83 -18.97
C THR A 82 15.49 -3.91 -17.88
N ILE A 83 15.05 -5.12 -18.20
CA ILE A 83 14.97 -6.23 -17.25
C ILE A 83 16.38 -6.65 -16.79
N GLN A 84 17.35 -6.75 -17.70
CA GLN A 84 18.72 -7.08 -17.33
C GLN A 84 19.30 -6.08 -16.34
N LYS A 85 19.12 -4.78 -16.58
CA LYS A 85 19.61 -3.73 -15.68
C LYS A 85 18.86 -3.69 -14.34
N LEU A 86 17.59 -4.03 -14.36
CA LEU A 86 16.79 -4.18 -13.13
C LEU A 86 17.27 -5.37 -12.29
N VAL A 87 17.59 -6.50 -12.92
CA VAL A 87 18.18 -7.67 -12.26
C VAL A 87 19.56 -7.32 -11.65
N GLU A 88 20.42 -6.60 -12.36
CA GLU A 88 21.70 -6.11 -11.82
C GLU A 88 21.50 -5.23 -10.57
N LEU A 89 20.48 -4.36 -10.57
CA LEU A 89 20.13 -3.55 -9.40
C LEU A 89 19.67 -4.39 -8.22
N ASN A 90 18.79 -5.39 -8.47
CA ASN A 90 18.26 -6.28 -7.43
C ASN A 90 19.37 -7.14 -6.81
N ARG A 91 20.34 -7.64 -7.62
CA ARG A 91 21.55 -8.31 -7.10
C ARG A 91 22.38 -7.39 -6.22
N LYS A 92 22.57 -6.14 -6.63
CA LYS A 92 23.35 -5.15 -5.87
C LYS A 92 22.77 -4.84 -4.50
N VAL A 93 21.46 -4.89 -4.35
CA VAL A 93 20.77 -4.59 -3.08
C VAL A 93 20.39 -5.84 -2.29
N ASP A 94 20.71 -7.02 -2.83
CA ASP A 94 20.35 -8.32 -2.28
C ASP A 94 18.85 -8.42 -1.96
N SER A 95 18.03 -8.21 -3.01
CA SER A 95 16.57 -8.24 -2.84
C SER A 95 16.03 -9.65 -2.72
N GLU A 96 14.98 -9.82 -1.91
CA GLU A 96 14.30 -11.09 -1.64
C GLU A 96 13.62 -11.68 -2.88
N ALA A 97 13.10 -10.82 -3.75
CA ALA A 97 12.44 -11.19 -5.00
C ALA A 97 12.59 -10.07 -6.03
N LEU A 98 12.33 -10.40 -7.29
CA LEU A 98 12.35 -9.45 -8.39
C LEU A 98 10.94 -8.97 -8.71
N ILE A 99 10.65 -7.68 -8.47
CA ILE A 99 9.42 -7.04 -8.96
C ILE A 99 9.65 -6.65 -10.41
N LEU A 100 8.87 -7.24 -11.32
CA LEU A 100 8.92 -6.95 -12.74
C LEU A 100 8.14 -5.68 -13.07
N PRO A 101 8.62 -4.85 -14.00
CA PRO A 101 7.97 -3.61 -14.36
C PRO A 101 6.71 -3.83 -15.17
N ALA A 102 5.76 -2.91 -15.04
CA ALA A 102 4.62 -2.76 -15.94
C ALA A 102 4.27 -1.28 -16.09
N PHE A 103 3.67 -0.93 -17.22
CA PHE A 103 2.98 0.35 -17.41
C PHE A 103 1.59 0.29 -16.78
N THR A 104 1.05 1.45 -16.40
CA THR A 104 -0.34 1.53 -15.97
C THR A 104 -1.26 1.25 -17.15
N ALA A 105 -2.06 0.20 -17.03
CA ALA A 105 -3.01 -0.21 -18.04
C ALA A 105 -4.26 0.66 -18.02
N THR A 106 -4.63 1.19 -19.16
CA THR A 106 -5.91 1.88 -19.38
C THR A 106 -6.95 0.97 -20.05
N LYS A 107 -6.52 -0.21 -20.48
CA LYS A 107 -7.35 -1.27 -21.07
C LYS A 107 -6.65 -2.61 -20.93
N ILE A 108 -7.42 -3.65 -20.68
CA ILE A 108 -6.96 -5.02 -20.59
C ILE A 108 -7.37 -5.79 -21.84
N ASP A 109 -6.37 -6.18 -22.65
CA ASP A 109 -6.56 -6.93 -23.90
C ASP A 109 -5.36 -7.85 -24.18
N ASP A 110 -5.40 -8.57 -25.31
CA ASP A 110 -4.35 -9.50 -25.71
C ASP A 110 -2.97 -8.83 -25.91
N LEU A 111 -2.96 -7.54 -26.32
CA LEU A 111 -1.71 -6.79 -26.45
C LEU A 111 -1.09 -6.54 -25.07
N TRP A 112 -1.91 -6.08 -24.12
CA TRP A 112 -1.47 -5.93 -22.74
C TRP A 112 -0.89 -7.24 -22.20
N ASN A 113 -1.62 -8.36 -22.32
CA ASN A 113 -1.15 -9.68 -21.85
C ASN A 113 0.17 -10.12 -22.50
N ARG A 114 0.34 -9.89 -23.82
CA ARG A 114 1.59 -10.20 -24.52
C ARG A 114 2.77 -9.42 -23.97
N ILE A 115 2.62 -8.12 -23.67
CA ILE A 115 3.67 -7.30 -23.08
C ILE A 115 4.08 -7.84 -21.71
N GLN A 116 3.10 -8.21 -20.86
CA GLN A 116 3.38 -8.81 -19.56
C GLN A 116 4.17 -10.11 -19.68
N LYS A 117 3.74 -11.02 -20.59
CA LYS A 117 4.45 -12.27 -20.87
C LYS A 117 5.87 -12.07 -21.41
N MET A 118 6.10 -11.02 -22.20
CA MET A 118 7.45 -10.66 -22.64
C MET A 118 8.34 -10.30 -21.47
N ALA A 119 7.87 -9.46 -20.54
CA ALA A 119 8.62 -9.09 -19.33
C ALA A 119 8.95 -10.33 -18.46
N ILE A 120 7.98 -11.21 -18.26
CA ILE A 120 8.16 -12.46 -17.52
C ILE A 120 9.21 -13.36 -18.19
N ASN A 121 9.18 -13.50 -19.51
CA ASN A 121 10.16 -14.32 -20.25
C ASN A 121 11.57 -13.73 -20.19
N CYS A 122 11.72 -12.40 -20.28
CA CYS A 122 13.01 -11.75 -20.06
C CYS A 122 13.55 -12.02 -18.65
N ALA A 123 12.68 -11.98 -17.63
CA ALA A 123 13.09 -12.26 -16.26
C ALA A 123 13.55 -13.71 -16.06
N LYS A 124 12.91 -14.68 -16.71
CA LYS A 124 13.36 -16.07 -16.71
C LYS A 124 14.77 -16.24 -17.29
N LYS A 125 15.15 -15.38 -18.24
CA LYS A 125 16.46 -15.42 -18.89
C LYS A 125 17.56 -14.78 -18.04
N TYR A 126 17.28 -13.64 -17.37
CA TYR A 126 18.30 -12.82 -16.73
C TYR A 126 18.33 -12.93 -15.21
N GLY A 127 17.20 -13.28 -14.57
CA GLY A 127 17.00 -13.29 -13.11
C GLY A 127 16.48 -14.64 -12.60
N VAL A 128 17.07 -15.74 -13.09
CA VAL A 128 16.65 -17.10 -12.76
C VAL A 128 16.68 -17.43 -11.26
N GLU A 129 17.56 -16.77 -10.52
CA GLU A 129 17.74 -16.92 -9.08
C GLU A 129 16.64 -16.25 -8.25
N PHE A 130 15.88 -15.33 -8.81
CA PHE A 130 14.84 -14.60 -8.09
C PHE A 130 13.46 -15.26 -8.22
N SER A 131 12.72 -15.27 -7.12
CA SER A 131 11.26 -15.36 -7.16
C SER A 131 10.71 -14.13 -7.91
N ARG A 132 9.76 -14.36 -8.81
CA ARG A 132 9.21 -13.34 -9.71
C ARG A 132 7.88 -12.84 -9.23
N ILE A 133 7.83 -11.55 -8.96
CA ILE A 133 6.61 -10.82 -8.59
C ILE A 133 6.30 -9.87 -9.74
N HIS A 134 5.19 -10.08 -10.46
CA HIS A 134 4.87 -9.23 -11.60
C HIS A 134 3.99 -8.06 -11.20
N THR A 135 4.32 -6.85 -11.68
CA THR A 135 3.51 -5.67 -11.41
C THR A 135 2.22 -5.69 -12.23
N ILE A 136 1.09 -5.47 -11.56
CA ILE A 136 -0.20 -5.15 -12.17
C ILE A 136 -0.53 -3.72 -11.80
N SER A 137 -0.38 -2.79 -12.75
CA SER A 137 -0.73 -1.38 -12.55
C SER A 137 -1.97 -1.05 -13.37
N LEU A 138 -3.04 -0.58 -12.71
CA LEU A 138 -4.36 -0.37 -13.33
C LEU A 138 -4.81 1.08 -13.17
N SER A 139 -5.35 1.66 -14.24
CA SER A 139 -5.99 2.99 -14.20
C SER A 139 -7.31 2.95 -13.45
N GLY A 140 -7.82 4.13 -13.08
CA GLY A 140 -9.12 4.28 -12.45
C GLY A 140 -10.27 3.73 -13.29
N ASP A 141 -10.20 3.87 -14.63
CA ASP A 141 -11.21 3.34 -15.53
C ASP A 141 -11.25 1.82 -15.50
N VAL A 142 -10.09 1.15 -15.55
CA VAL A 142 -10.00 -0.31 -15.43
C VAL A 142 -10.50 -0.78 -14.06
N MET A 143 -10.19 -0.05 -13.01
CA MET A 143 -10.62 -0.39 -11.64
C MET A 143 -12.14 -0.26 -11.43
N ASN A 144 -12.83 0.50 -12.27
CA ASN A 144 -14.29 0.66 -12.24
C ASN A 144 -15.04 -0.24 -13.25
N ASP A 145 -14.35 -1.21 -13.86
CA ASP A 145 -14.91 -2.13 -14.86
C ASP A 145 -14.66 -3.58 -14.43
N GLU A 146 -15.72 -4.28 -14.01
CA GLU A 146 -15.67 -5.67 -13.55
C GLU A 146 -15.15 -6.62 -14.64
N GLU A 147 -15.53 -6.41 -15.91
CA GLU A 147 -15.08 -7.27 -17.02
C GLU A 147 -13.57 -7.13 -17.25
N GLN A 148 -13.01 -5.93 -17.07
CA GLN A 148 -11.57 -5.73 -17.15
C GLN A 148 -10.84 -6.44 -16.01
N ILE A 149 -11.40 -6.42 -14.80
CA ILE A 149 -10.84 -7.13 -13.64
C ILE A 149 -10.85 -8.65 -13.86
N GLU A 150 -11.96 -9.19 -14.37
CA GLU A 150 -12.04 -10.62 -14.70
C GLU A 150 -11.01 -11.04 -15.76
N LYS A 151 -10.78 -10.20 -16.79
CA LYS A 151 -9.73 -10.43 -17.79
C LYS A 151 -8.33 -10.43 -17.16
N VAL A 152 -8.04 -9.52 -16.22
CA VAL A 152 -6.76 -9.53 -15.49
C VAL A 152 -6.59 -10.86 -14.77
N ILE A 153 -7.60 -11.32 -14.02
CA ILE A 153 -7.57 -12.58 -13.28
C ILE A 153 -7.31 -13.76 -14.24
N ALA A 154 -8.02 -13.82 -15.36
CA ALA A 154 -7.86 -14.88 -16.35
C ALA A 154 -6.44 -14.89 -16.97
N TYR A 155 -5.89 -13.73 -17.32
CA TYR A 155 -4.54 -13.66 -17.86
C TYR A 155 -3.45 -14.03 -16.85
N VAL A 156 -3.62 -13.63 -15.58
CA VAL A 156 -2.67 -13.95 -14.51
C VAL A 156 -2.56 -15.46 -14.28
N GLU A 157 -3.62 -16.22 -14.52
CA GLU A 157 -3.60 -17.69 -14.41
C GLU A 157 -2.52 -18.30 -15.31
N GLU A 158 -2.31 -17.73 -16.52
CA GLU A 158 -1.33 -18.20 -17.48
C GLU A 158 0.11 -17.75 -17.20
N TRP A 159 0.31 -16.85 -16.24
CA TRP A 159 1.64 -16.28 -15.98
C TRP A 159 2.47 -17.18 -15.07
N GLU A 160 3.69 -17.45 -15.47
CA GLU A 160 4.65 -18.20 -14.68
C GLU A 160 5.39 -17.29 -13.69
N VAL A 161 4.66 -16.82 -12.67
CA VAL A 161 5.16 -15.94 -11.61
C VAL A 161 4.72 -16.47 -10.24
N ASP A 162 5.51 -16.15 -9.22
CA ASP A 162 5.26 -16.58 -7.84
C ASP A 162 4.26 -15.66 -7.12
N GLY A 163 4.08 -14.45 -7.66
CA GLY A 163 3.16 -13.48 -7.11
C GLY A 163 2.98 -12.26 -7.98
N VAL A 164 2.15 -11.34 -7.50
CA VAL A 164 1.88 -10.06 -8.15
C VAL A 164 2.02 -8.89 -7.18
N TYR A 165 2.49 -7.77 -7.71
CA TYR A 165 2.53 -6.47 -7.04
C TYR A 165 1.48 -5.55 -7.68
N ILE A 166 0.42 -5.28 -6.95
CA ILE A 166 -0.77 -4.60 -7.46
C ILE A 166 -0.72 -3.12 -7.09
N VAL A 167 -0.86 -2.25 -8.08
CA VAL A 167 -0.86 -0.80 -7.94
C VAL A 167 -2.04 -0.22 -8.71
N CYS A 168 -3.03 0.30 -7.99
CA CYS A 168 -4.28 0.78 -8.59
C CYS A 168 -4.42 2.29 -8.41
N GLU A 169 -4.77 2.98 -9.50
CA GLU A 169 -5.08 4.40 -9.46
C GLU A 169 -6.30 4.66 -8.58
N HIS A 170 -6.14 5.55 -7.59
CA HIS A 170 -7.24 5.92 -6.69
C HIS A 170 -8.19 6.90 -7.38
N PRO A 171 -9.51 6.76 -7.17
CA PRO A 171 -10.47 7.68 -7.75
C PRO A 171 -10.34 9.08 -7.15
N GLU A 172 -10.62 10.10 -7.95
CA GLU A 172 -10.83 11.49 -7.55
C GLU A 172 -9.72 12.13 -6.68
N ARG A 173 -8.49 11.57 -6.70
CA ARG A 173 -7.31 12.07 -5.96
C ARG A 173 -7.44 12.04 -4.44
N TYR A 174 -8.29 11.19 -3.89
CA TYR A 174 -8.40 10.95 -2.46
C TYR A 174 -7.70 9.66 -2.05
N TYR A 175 -6.99 9.70 -0.92
CA TYR A 175 -6.34 8.49 -0.40
C TYR A 175 -7.32 7.54 0.31
N LEU A 176 -8.46 8.02 0.75
CA LEU A 176 -9.60 7.21 1.18
C LEU A 176 -10.58 7.09 0.02
N VAL A 177 -10.77 5.89 -0.48
CA VAL A 177 -11.60 5.62 -1.65
C VAL A 177 -13.08 5.65 -1.27
N ASP A 178 -13.85 6.47 -1.98
CA ASP A 178 -15.29 6.67 -1.78
C ASP A 178 -16.16 5.93 -2.81
N LYS A 179 -15.57 5.03 -3.60
CA LYS A 179 -16.26 4.24 -4.65
C LYS A 179 -16.34 2.76 -4.24
N PRO A 180 -17.53 2.25 -3.88
CA PRO A 180 -17.71 0.85 -3.49
C PRO A 180 -17.24 -0.13 -4.56
N LEU A 181 -17.52 0.15 -5.83
CA LEU A 181 -17.14 -0.71 -6.94
C LEU A 181 -15.61 -0.86 -7.06
N TRP A 182 -14.86 0.23 -6.91
CA TRP A 182 -13.40 0.19 -6.93
C TRP A 182 -12.85 -0.73 -5.82
N VAL A 183 -13.39 -0.63 -4.59
CA VAL A 183 -12.95 -1.45 -3.45
C VAL A 183 -13.36 -2.92 -3.65
N SER A 184 -14.58 -3.17 -4.14
CA SER A 184 -15.06 -4.52 -4.45
C SER A 184 -14.22 -5.18 -5.54
N ASN A 185 -13.90 -4.44 -6.60
CA ASN A 185 -13.06 -4.92 -7.71
C ASN A 185 -11.64 -5.24 -7.25
N LEU A 186 -11.06 -4.44 -6.37
CA LEU A 186 -9.74 -4.76 -5.78
C LEU A 186 -9.80 -6.04 -4.93
N LEU A 187 -10.84 -6.22 -4.12
CA LEU A 187 -11.07 -7.46 -3.38
C LEU A 187 -11.20 -8.67 -4.32
N SER A 188 -12.00 -8.55 -5.38
CA SER A 188 -12.21 -9.60 -6.38
C SER A 188 -10.92 -9.96 -7.12
N LEU A 189 -10.14 -8.96 -7.52
CA LEU A 189 -8.84 -9.15 -8.17
C LEU A 189 -7.90 -9.99 -7.29
N ILE A 190 -7.79 -9.61 -6.01
CA ILE A 190 -6.91 -10.31 -5.07
C ILE A 190 -7.41 -11.72 -4.83
N ALA A 191 -8.71 -11.91 -4.57
CA ALA A 191 -9.29 -13.23 -4.32
C ALA A 191 -9.11 -14.17 -5.52
N GLY A 192 -9.35 -13.68 -6.75
CA GLY A 192 -9.14 -14.44 -7.97
C GLY A 192 -7.68 -14.90 -8.11
N ILE A 193 -6.72 -14.01 -7.86
CA ILE A 193 -5.29 -14.33 -7.95
C ILE A 193 -4.86 -15.26 -6.80
N LYS A 194 -5.35 -15.06 -5.58
CA LYS A 194 -5.07 -15.96 -4.44
C LYS A 194 -5.53 -17.38 -4.71
N ARG A 195 -6.70 -17.57 -5.34
CA ARG A 195 -7.21 -18.88 -5.73
C ARG A 195 -6.35 -19.59 -6.80
N GLN A 196 -5.47 -18.85 -7.49
CA GLN A 196 -4.43 -19.38 -8.38
C GLN A 196 -3.14 -19.71 -7.62
N HIS A 197 -3.14 -19.67 -6.28
CA HIS A 197 -2.00 -19.92 -5.38
C HIS A 197 -0.80 -18.99 -5.60
N LYS A 198 -1.05 -17.76 -6.06
CA LYS A 198 -0.03 -16.73 -6.23
C LYS A 198 -0.06 -15.74 -5.06
N LYS A 199 1.11 -15.26 -4.67
CA LYS A 199 1.23 -14.23 -3.65
C LYS A 199 0.72 -12.88 -4.17
N THR A 200 0.11 -12.09 -3.28
CA THR A 200 -0.42 -10.77 -3.61
C THR A 200 0.13 -9.71 -2.68
N ILE A 201 0.72 -8.67 -3.24
CA ILE A 201 1.20 -7.49 -2.51
C ILE A 201 0.51 -6.27 -3.11
N VAL A 202 -0.17 -5.47 -2.30
CA VAL A 202 -0.80 -4.21 -2.77
C VAL A 202 0.05 -3.03 -2.35
N GLY A 203 0.58 -2.30 -3.34
CA GLY A 203 1.38 -1.10 -3.15
C GLY A 203 0.53 0.15 -2.89
N TYR A 204 1.16 1.21 -2.36
CA TYR A 204 0.53 2.51 -2.10
C TYR A 204 -0.75 2.40 -1.26
N ALA A 205 -0.73 1.56 -0.23
CA ALA A 205 -1.88 1.20 0.57
C ALA A 205 -2.06 2.11 1.79
N SER A 206 -3.30 2.49 2.08
CA SER A 206 -3.71 3.11 3.34
C SER A 206 -4.33 2.07 4.29
N HIS A 207 -4.70 2.51 5.49
CA HIS A 207 -5.42 1.69 6.47
C HIS A 207 -6.84 1.26 6.00
N GLN A 208 -7.42 1.93 5.00
CA GLN A 208 -8.67 1.47 4.38
C GLN A 208 -8.50 0.07 3.80
N LEU A 209 -7.32 -0.24 3.25
CA LEU A 209 -7.05 -1.52 2.61
C LEU A 209 -6.82 -2.68 3.61
N LEU A 210 -7.06 -2.48 4.91
CA LEU A 210 -7.20 -3.56 5.88
C LEU A 210 -8.34 -4.53 5.48
N CYS A 211 -9.34 -4.08 4.72
CA CYS A 211 -10.40 -4.92 4.16
C CYS A 211 -9.88 -6.03 3.25
N LEU A 212 -8.67 -5.88 2.68
CA LEU A 212 -8.06 -6.90 1.81
C LEU A 212 -7.72 -8.21 2.53
N SER A 213 -7.76 -8.21 3.86
CA SER A 213 -7.77 -9.44 4.67
C SER A 213 -8.90 -10.40 4.28
N LEU A 214 -10.05 -9.89 3.80
CA LEU A 214 -11.18 -10.67 3.31
C LEU A 214 -10.85 -11.49 2.06
N ALA A 215 -9.91 -11.00 1.24
CA ALA A 215 -9.38 -11.72 0.09
C ALA A 215 -8.07 -12.46 0.40
N LYS A 216 -7.68 -12.56 1.68
CA LYS A 216 -6.43 -13.18 2.16
C LYS A 216 -5.18 -12.61 1.46
N CYS A 217 -5.16 -11.30 1.21
CA CYS A 217 -4.00 -10.60 0.68
C CYS A 217 -2.76 -10.84 1.56
N ASP A 218 -1.62 -11.18 0.95
CA ASP A 218 -0.42 -11.53 1.71
C ASP A 218 0.22 -10.30 2.35
N ALA A 219 0.20 -9.14 1.67
CA ALA A 219 0.76 -7.91 2.22
C ALA A 219 0.14 -6.65 1.60
N ILE A 220 0.10 -5.59 2.39
CA ILE A 220 -0.09 -4.22 1.91
C ILE A 220 1.18 -3.41 2.19
N ALA A 221 1.62 -2.62 1.22
CA ALA A 221 2.77 -1.74 1.35
C ALA A 221 2.31 -0.29 1.52
N SER A 222 2.66 0.30 2.64
CA SER A 222 2.32 1.66 3.02
C SER A 222 3.57 2.49 3.30
N GLY A 223 3.42 3.79 3.49
CA GLY A 223 4.54 4.66 3.77
C GLY A 223 4.24 5.82 4.70
N ASN A 224 5.30 6.52 5.10
CA ASN A 224 5.25 7.65 6.01
C ASN A 224 4.45 8.84 5.45
N PHE A 225 4.61 9.10 4.16
CA PHE A 225 3.95 10.22 3.49
C PHE A 225 2.66 9.81 2.83
N LEU A 226 1.73 10.75 2.75
CA LEU A 226 0.42 10.50 2.17
C LEU A 226 0.51 9.97 0.72
N ASN A 227 1.41 10.53 -0.09
CA ASN A 227 1.64 10.07 -1.46
C ASN A 227 2.24 8.65 -1.60
N LEU A 228 2.54 7.98 -0.50
CA LEU A 228 2.90 6.57 -0.44
C LEU A 228 1.76 5.68 0.08
N ARG A 229 0.60 6.28 0.35
CA ARG A 229 -0.61 5.60 0.85
C ARG A 229 -1.74 5.58 -0.16
N TRP A 230 -1.53 6.14 -1.33
CA TRP A 230 -2.45 6.15 -2.47
C TRP A 230 -1.66 6.38 -3.76
N PHE A 231 -2.11 5.78 -4.86
CA PHE A 231 -1.44 5.87 -6.15
C PHE A 231 -2.18 6.82 -7.07
N GLN A 232 -1.41 7.73 -7.67
CA GLN A 232 -1.88 8.67 -8.69
C GLN A 232 -0.78 8.91 -9.73
N PRO A 233 -1.14 9.03 -11.03
CA PRO A 233 -0.20 9.33 -12.11
C PRO A 233 0.65 10.58 -11.84
N GLU A 234 0.03 11.62 -11.29
CA GLU A 234 0.68 12.91 -11.02
C GLU A 234 1.84 12.82 -10.02
N HIS A 235 1.87 11.78 -9.19
CA HIS A 235 3.01 11.55 -8.29
C HIS A 235 4.31 11.22 -9.04
N PHE A 236 4.19 10.79 -10.30
CA PHE A 236 5.31 10.43 -11.20
C PHE A 236 5.60 11.53 -12.22
N GLU A 237 4.87 12.62 -12.22
CA GLU A 237 5.16 13.81 -13.00
C GLU A 237 6.17 14.71 -12.29
N THR A 238 6.86 15.57 -13.05
CA THR A 238 7.74 16.58 -12.45
C THR A 238 6.92 17.57 -11.65
N VAL A 239 7.17 17.59 -10.35
CA VAL A 239 6.59 18.61 -9.48
C VAL A 239 7.41 19.87 -9.62
N GLU A 240 6.81 20.98 -10.08
CA GLU A 240 7.32 22.32 -9.81
C GLU A 240 7.48 22.49 -8.29
N GLU A 241 8.54 23.15 -7.86
CA GLU A 241 8.82 23.36 -6.43
C GLU A 241 7.62 24.05 -5.77
N LYS A 242 6.76 23.27 -5.14
CA LYS A 242 5.66 23.83 -4.34
C LYS A 242 6.24 24.44 -3.08
N ASN A 243 5.88 25.68 -2.80
CA ASN A 243 6.18 26.36 -1.55
C ASN A 243 5.90 25.42 -0.36
N ILE A 244 6.92 25.20 0.46
CA ILE A 244 6.85 24.34 1.65
C ILE A 244 5.98 25.06 2.69
N SER A 245 4.68 24.80 2.66
CA SER A 245 3.81 25.19 3.77
C SER A 245 4.09 24.28 4.98
N ARG A 246 3.96 24.86 6.18
CA ARG A 246 4.12 24.09 7.44
C ARG A 246 3.10 22.96 7.45
N ARG A 247 3.55 21.70 7.41
CA ARG A 247 2.67 20.54 7.38
C ARG A 247 1.98 20.35 8.70
N ALA A 248 0.67 20.08 8.69
CA ALA A 248 -0.06 19.69 9.88
C ALA A 248 0.44 18.32 10.38
N ILE A 249 0.52 18.17 11.69
CA ILE A 249 0.84 16.89 12.32
C ILE A 249 -0.48 16.15 12.56
N TRP A 250 -0.52 14.89 12.15
CA TRP A 250 -1.69 14.03 12.23
C TRP A 250 -1.42 12.83 13.13
N TYR A 251 -2.33 12.57 14.04
CA TYR A 251 -2.34 11.40 14.88
C TYR A 251 -3.35 10.38 14.33
N TYR A 252 -2.93 9.15 14.10
CA TYR A 252 -3.79 8.05 13.69
C TYR A 252 -4.41 7.35 14.91
N SER A 253 -5.73 7.25 14.96
CA SER A 253 -6.45 6.44 15.95
C SER A 253 -6.91 5.13 15.29
N PRO A 254 -6.28 3.98 15.62
CA PRO A 254 -6.55 2.72 14.92
C PRO A 254 -7.99 2.21 15.12
N GLN A 255 -8.62 2.45 16.28
CA GLN A 255 -10.01 2.08 16.52
C GLN A 255 -11.03 3.00 15.82
N ALA A 256 -10.63 4.24 15.49
CA ALA A 256 -11.44 5.16 14.70
C ALA A 256 -11.17 5.04 13.20
N LEU A 257 -10.14 4.30 12.80
CA LEU A 257 -9.64 4.25 11.42
C LEU A 257 -9.41 5.65 10.82
N SER A 258 -9.13 6.65 11.64
CA SER A 258 -9.08 8.06 11.25
C SER A 258 -7.83 8.76 11.77
N GLU A 259 -7.41 9.78 11.06
CA GLU A 259 -6.32 10.63 11.49
C GLU A 259 -6.87 12.01 11.96
N PHE A 260 -6.33 12.51 13.05
CA PHE A 260 -6.76 13.77 13.68
C PHE A 260 -5.59 14.74 13.75
N LYS A 261 -5.82 16.01 13.41
CA LYS A 261 -4.84 17.08 13.68
C LYS A 261 -4.71 17.30 15.18
N ILE A 262 -3.53 17.65 15.65
CA ILE A 262 -3.24 17.86 17.08
C ILE A 262 -4.23 18.82 17.77
N PRO A 263 -4.70 19.94 17.17
CA PRO A 263 -5.71 20.79 17.83
C PRO A 263 -7.01 20.08 18.17
N PHE A 264 -7.44 19.07 17.40
CA PHE A 264 -8.63 18.28 17.74
C PHE A 264 -8.39 17.36 18.93
N LEU A 265 -7.15 16.89 19.14
CA LEU A 265 -6.79 16.13 20.33
C LEU A 265 -6.81 17.02 21.59
N ASP A 266 -6.42 18.30 21.47
CA ASP A 266 -6.56 19.26 22.57
C ASP A 266 -8.03 19.47 22.97
N ILE A 267 -8.93 19.56 21.99
CA ILE A 267 -10.38 19.63 22.24
C ILE A 267 -10.84 18.34 22.93
N ALA A 268 -10.43 17.17 22.41
CA ALA A 268 -10.77 15.89 23.02
C ALA A 268 -10.28 15.78 24.47
N LYS A 269 -9.07 16.29 24.76
CA LYS A 269 -8.51 16.34 26.12
C LYS A 269 -9.37 17.18 27.05
N ARG A 270 -9.75 18.40 26.64
CA ARG A 270 -10.58 19.32 27.44
C ARG A 270 -11.98 18.78 27.72
N MET A 271 -12.48 17.91 26.83
CA MET A 271 -13.77 17.25 26.95
C MET A 271 -13.69 15.85 27.61
N ASN A 272 -12.53 15.46 28.15
CA ASN A 272 -12.29 14.13 28.73
C ASN A 272 -12.58 12.96 27.74
N LEU A 273 -12.41 13.18 26.43
CA LEU A 273 -12.64 12.19 25.37
C LEU A 273 -11.33 11.64 24.78
N LEU A 274 -10.17 12.24 25.12
CA LEU A 274 -8.88 11.86 24.49
C LEU A 274 -8.55 10.36 24.67
N ASN A 275 -8.86 9.78 25.82
CA ASN A 275 -8.62 8.36 26.08
C ASN A 275 -9.42 7.42 25.17
N LYS A 276 -10.52 7.87 24.57
CA LYS A 276 -11.24 7.11 23.55
C LYS A 276 -10.46 6.97 22.24
N LEU A 277 -9.51 7.86 22.00
CA LEU A 277 -8.62 7.84 20.84
C LEU A 277 -7.30 7.10 21.09
N LYS A 278 -7.01 6.72 22.36
CA LYS A 278 -5.82 5.97 22.73
C LYS A 278 -5.86 4.57 22.08
N PRO A 279 -4.75 4.07 21.48
CA PRO A 279 -4.72 2.74 20.94
C PRO A 279 -5.09 1.68 21.99
N ALA A 280 -5.69 0.58 21.56
CA ALA A 280 -5.88 -0.58 22.43
C ALA A 280 -4.53 -1.13 22.90
N ALA A 281 -4.50 -1.81 24.05
CA ALA A 281 -3.27 -2.31 24.67
C ALA A 281 -2.35 -3.10 23.72
N SER A 282 -2.93 -3.86 22.78
CA SER A 282 -2.17 -4.62 21.76
C SER A 282 -1.46 -3.72 20.73
N MET A 283 -1.81 -2.44 20.64
CA MET A 283 -1.29 -1.45 19.69
C MET A 283 -0.63 -0.25 20.40
N GLU A 284 -0.54 -0.25 21.73
CA GLU A 284 0.21 0.77 22.47
C GLU A 284 1.68 0.77 22.03
N ASN A 285 2.25 1.96 21.90
CA ASN A 285 3.62 2.15 21.44
C ASN A 285 4.20 3.46 21.96
N PRO A 286 5.52 3.55 22.16
CA PRO A 286 6.16 4.71 22.79
C PRO A 286 6.01 6.00 21.98
N TYR A 287 5.68 5.92 20.71
CA TYR A 287 5.59 7.08 19.82
C TYR A 287 4.40 7.98 20.14
N SER A 288 3.28 7.41 20.58
CA SER A 288 2.05 8.16 20.89
C SER A 288 1.78 8.35 22.37
N ASP A 289 2.49 7.68 23.27
CA ASP A 289 2.21 7.72 24.71
C ASP A 289 2.24 9.13 25.29
N MET A 290 3.13 9.98 24.79
CA MET A 290 3.24 11.37 25.23
C MET A 290 1.96 12.20 25.04
N LEU A 291 1.09 11.81 24.08
CA LEU A 291 -0.17 12.51 23.83
C LEU A 291 -1.19 12.31 24.96
N PHE A 292 -1.10 11.18 25.68
CA PHE A 292 -2.08 10.75 26.69
C PHE A 292 -1.69 11.07 28.12
N GLY A 293 -0.60 11.85 28.29
CA GLY A 293 -0.16 12.37 29.59
C GLY A 293 -1.05 13.47 30.17
N LEU A 294 -0.57 14.17 31.20
CA LEU A 294 -1.35 15.22 31.90
C LEU A 294 -1.52 16.51 31.06
N GLY A 295 -0.52 16.86 30.24
CA GLY A 295 -0.52 18.09 29.44
C GLY A 295 -1.44 18.02 28.23
N LEU A 296 -1.61 19.16 27.53
CA LEU A 296 -2.30 19.20 26.25
C LEU A 296 -1.45 18.50 25.17
N PRO A 297 -2.04 17.72 24.25
CA PRO A 297 -1.34 17.12 23.11
C PRO A 297 -0.45 18.10 22.33
N SER A 298 -0.90 19.34 22.12
CA SER A 298 -0.12 20.38 21.43
C SER A 298 1.13 20.84 22.19
N SER A 299 1.20 20.62 23.49
CA SER A 299 2.36 20.96 24.33
C SER A 299 3.38 19.83 24.45
N THR A 300 3.10 18.67 23.86
CA THR A 300 4.01 17.52 23.87
C THR A 300 5.04 17.61 22.73
N GLY A 301 6.05 16.74 22.76
CA GLY A 301 7.04 16.62 21.69
C GLY A 301 6.54 15.80 20.48
N PHE A 302 5.25 15.46 20.39
CA PHE A 302 4.71 14.68 19.27
C PHE A 302 4.81 15.45 17.96
N GLY A 303 5.68 14.99 17.10
CA GLY A 303 5.98 15.60 15.82
C GLY A 303 5.70 14.68 14.62
N GLU A 304 6.12 15.12 13.44
CA GLU A 304 5.93 14.35 12.20
C GLU A 304 6.60 12.96 12.28
N LYS A 305 7.75 12.86 12.92
CA LYS A 305 8.51 11.62 13.07
C LYS A 305 7.75 10.60 13.93
N GLU A 306 7.25 11.02 15.07
CA GLU A 306 6.45 10.20 15.98
C GLU A 306 5.13 9.77 15.33
N ALA A 307 4.47 10.68 14.62
CA ALA A 307 3.24 10.40 13.87
C ALA A 307 3.43 9.31 12.81
N PHE A 308 4.53 9.35 12.06
CA PHE A 308 4.84 8.34 11.05
C PHE A 308 5.11 6.97 11.65
N ARG A 309 5.90 6.90 12.71
CA ARG A 309 6.22 5.65 13.41
C ARG A 309 4.98 5.05 14.03
N HIS A 310 4.20 5.87 14.71
CA HIS A 310 2.95 5.45 15.30
C HIS A 310 1.97 4.89 14.26
N TYR A 311 1.80 5.57 13.11
CA TYR A 311 0.93 5.11 12.04
C TYR A 311 1.36 3.73 11.51
N LEU A 312 2.64 3.57 11.14
CA LEU A 312 3.14 2.30 10.59
C LEU A 312 3.08 1.17 11.63
N PHE A 313 3.38 1.48 12.90
CA PHE A 313 3.27 0.50 13.98
C PHE A 313 1.85 -0.02 14.12
N CYS A 314 0.87 0.89 14.24
CA CYS A 314 -0.53 0.52 14.39
C CYS A 314 -1.05 -0.23 13.14
N LEU A 315 -0.74 0.26 11.94
CA LEU A 315 -1.17 -0.39 10.70
C LEU A 315 -0.64 -1.83 10.60
N ARG A 316 0.64 -2.06 10.90
CA ARG A 316 1.22 -3.42 10.89
C ARG A 316 0.56 -4.32 11.93
N LYS A 317 0.30 -3.83 13.14
CA LYS A 317 -0.45 -4.59 14.15
C LYS A 317 -1.86 -4.94 13.68
N GLN A 318 -2.57 -4.00 13.06
CA GLN A 318 -3.89 -4.24 12.50
C GLN A 318 -3.83 -5.30 11.38
N CYS A 319 -2.86 -5.23 10.46
CA CYS A 319 -2.66 -6.26 9.44
C CYS A 319 -2.43 -7.65 10.04
N GLN A 320 -1.55 -7.77 11.06
CA GLN A 320 -1.27 -9.03 11.74
C GLN A 320 -2.49 -9.65 12.43
N MET A 321 -3.46 -8.82 12.80
CA MET A 321 -4.67 -9.22 13.50
C MET A 321 -5.89 -9.35 12.59
N SER A 322 -5.79 -8.97 11.31
CA SER A 322 -6.95 -8.84 10.43
C SER A 322 -7.46 -10.18 9.89
N VAL A 323 -6.57 -11.13 9.60
CA VAL A 323 -6.94 -12.47 9.12
C VAL A 323 -7.23 -13.39 10.31
N ARG A 324 -8.31 -14.15 10.25
CA ARG A 324 -8.73 -15.14 11.24
C ARG A 324 -8.67 -16.55 10.64
N GLU A 325 -9.03 -17.55 11.43
CA GLU A 325 -9.00 -18.97 11.04
C GLU A 325 -9.96 -19.29 9.88
N THR A 326 -11.07 -18.56 9.79
CA THR A 326 -12.08 -18.74 8.74
C THR A 326 -12.40 -17.43 8.02
N TYR A 327 -12.92 -17.55 6.80
CA TYR A 327 -13.46 -16.39 6.06
C TYR A 327 -14.52 -15.64 6.89
N LYS A 328 -15.48 -16.39 7.47
CA LYS A 328 -16.56 -15.79 8.26
C LYS A 328 -16.03 -14.99 9.44
N GLU A 329 -15.10 -15.53 10.21
CA GLU A 329 -14.50 -14.83 11.36
C GLU A 329 -13.71 -13.59 10.93
N THR A 330 -12.99 -13.67 9.81
CA THR A 330 -12.26 -12.53 9.23
C THR A 330 -13.22 -11.42 8.84
N ARG A 331 -14.32 -11.77 8.16
CA ARG A 331 -15.37 -10.83 7.76
C ARG A 331 -16.06 -10.19 8.96
N ASP A 332 -16.52 -11.01 9.90
CA ASP A 332 -17.25 -10.54 11.07
C ASP A 332 -16.35 -9.61 11.93
N ALA A 333 -15.05 -9.94 12.07
CA ALA A 333 -14.09 -9.09 12.76
C ALA A 333 -13.88 -7.74 12.04
N HIS A 334 -13.84 -7.73 10.70
CA HIS A 334 -13.68 -6.49 9.95
C HIS A 334 -14.95 -5.62 10.01
N LEU A 335 -16.14 -6.22 9.92
CA LEU A 335 -17.40 -5.49 10.07
C LEU A 335 -17.54 -4.90 11.48
N LEU A 336 -17.14 -5.63 12.52
CA LEU A 336 -17.09 -5.11 13.89
C LEU A 336 -16.12 -3.94 14.05
N LEU A 337 -14.97 -3.97 13.34
CA LEU A 337 -14.02 -2.84 13.32
C LEU A 337 -14.68 -1.60 12.69
N LEU A 338 -15.42 -1.74 11.60
CA LEU A 338 -16.16 -0.65 10.96
C LEU A 338 -17.25 -0.09 11.88
N GLU A 339 -18.01 -0.95 12.54
CA GLU A 339 -19.06 -0.55 13.48
C GLU A 339 -18.47 0.20 14.69
N THR A 340 -17.36 -0.28 15.24
CA THR A 340 -16.66 0.36 16.34
C THR A 340 -16.16 1.76 15.96
N ALA A 341 -15.58 1.90 14.74
CA ALA A 341 -15.13 3.17 14.22
C ALA A 341 -16.30 4.15 14.04
N GLU A 342 -17.43 3.69 13.48
CA GLU A 342 -18.62 4.51 13.27
C GLU A 342 -19.17 5.08 14.58
N GLN A 343 -19.39 4.22 15.59
CA GLN A 343 -19.89 4.62 16.88
C GLN A 343 -18.96 5.64 17.58
N LEU A 344 -17.65 5.40 17.50
CA LEU A 344 -16.65 6.31 18.07
C LEU A 344 -16.66 7.66 17.35
N LEU A 345 -16.65 7.65 16.00
CA LEU A 345 -16.62 8.86 15.19
C LEU A 345 -17.90 9.69 15.35
N ALA A 346 -19.08 9.05 15.43
CA ALA A 346 -20.35 9.73 15.68
C ALA A 346 -20.30 10.52 17.00
N GLY A 347 -19.88 9.89 18.10
CA GLY A 347 -19.75 10.54 19.39
C GLY A 347 -18.68 11.66 19.44
N LEU A 348 -17.62 11.56 18.64
CA LEU A 348 -16.60 12.59 18.52
C LEU A 348 -17.11 13.79 17.71
N ARG A 349 -17.82 13.53 16.59
CA ARG A 349 -18.39 14.57 15.70
C ARG A 349 -19.40 15.45 16.41
N GLU A 350 -20.24 14.90 17.30
CA GLU A 350 -21.17 15.68 18.16
C GLU A 350 -20.45 16.71 19.03
N LYS A 351 -19.20 16.46 19.36
CA LYS A 351 -18.34 17.34 20.16
C LYS A 351 -17.37 18.18 19.31
N GLY A 352 -17.57 18.22 18.01
CA GLY A 352 -16.75 19.00 17.07
C GLY A 352 -15.36 18.42 16.81
N ILE A 353 -15.09 17.17 17.19
CA ILE A 353 -13.83 16.48 16.91
C ILE A 353 -13.98 15.71 15.62
N ARG A 354 -13.18 16.05 14.60
CA ARG A 354 -13.28 15.50 13.24
C ARG A 354 -11.91 15.17 12.65
N GLY A 355 -11.86 14.12 11.83
CA GLY A 355 -10.70 13.75 11.02
C GLY A 355 -10.56 14.58 9.74
N GLN A 356 -11.54 15.44 9.41
CA GLN A 356 -11.59 16.25 8.19
C GLN A 356 -11.49 15.35 6.93
N ASP A 357 -10.57 15.66 6.00
CA ASP A 357 -10.25 14.89 4.80
C ASP A 357 -9.64 13.51 5.09
N ARG A 358 -9.40 13.17 6.37
CA ARG A 358 -8.89 11.87 6.84
C ARG A 358 -9.85 11.18 7.82
N ASP A 359 -11.11 11.55 7.77
CA ASP A 359 -12.17 10.99 8.60
C ASP A 359 -12.77 9.75 7.91
N PHE A 360 -12.52 8.58 8.47
CA PHE A 360 -13.01 7.32 7.91
C PHE A 360 -14.54 7.19 7.95
N GLY A 361 -15.19 7.93 8.82
CA GLY A 361 -16.65 7.96 8.91
C GLY A 361 -17.37 8.38 7.62
N GLU A 362 -16.66 9.06 6.70
CA GLU A 362 -17.22 9.42 5.39
C GLU A 362 -17.30 8.23 4.42
N ILE A 363 -16.54 7.15 4.69
CA ILE A 363 -16.42 6.00 3.79
C ILE A 363 -16.78 4.66 4.43
N ILE A 364 -17.33 4.64 5.64
CA ILE A 364 -17.75 3.38 6.31
C ILE A 364 -18.76 2.63 5.47
N ASP A 365 -19.80 3.32 5.00
CA ASP A 365 -20.84 2.69 4.17
C ASP A 365 -20.32 2.27 2.79
N VAL A 366 -19.33 2.97 2.26
CA VAL A 366 -18.61 2.57 1.04
C VAL A 366 -17.94 1.20 1.25
N ASN A 367 -17.24 1.02 2.36
CA ASN A 367 -16.58 -0.24 2.67
C ASN A 367 -17.60 -1.37 2.93
N ARG A 368 -18.71 -1.09 3.65
CA ARG A 368 -19.79 -2.07 3.85
C ARG A 368 -20.41 -2.49 2.53
N ALA A 369 -20.73 -1.55 1.65
CA ALA A 369 -21.30 -1.83 0.34
C ALA A 369 -20.34 -2.64 -0.55
N ALA A 370 -19.06 -2.31 -0.54
CA ALA A 370 -18.04 -3.08 -1.27
C ALA A 370 -17.92 -4.52 -0.76
N ILE A 371 -17.92 -4.71 0.56
CA ILE A 371 -17.87 -6.05 1.17
C ILE A 371 -19.12 -6.84 0.81
N ALA A 372 -20.31 -6.22 0.86
CA ALA A 372 -21.55 -6.88 0.51
C ALA A 372 -21.57 -7.32 -0.96
N ALA A 373 -21.12 -6.48 -1.89
CA ALA A 373 -20.99 -6.84 -3.30
C ALA A 373 -19.98 -7.98 -3.51
N TYR A 374 -18.81 -7.89 -2.88
CA TYR A 374 -17.79 -8.93 -2.92
C TYR A 374 -18.29 -10.28 -2.37
N ASP A 375 -19.00 -10.27 -1.26
CA ASP A 375 -19.57 -11.48 -0.63
C ASP A 375 -20.49 -12.25 -1.59
N MET A 376 -21.23 -11.57 -2.45
CA MET A 376 -22.13 -12.24 -3.41
C MET A 376 -21.38 -13.21 -4.33
N ALA A 377 -20.16 -12.90 -4.71
CA ALA A 377 -19.35 -13.73 -5.60
C ALA A 377 -18.37 -14.66 -4.86
N TYR A 378 -17.79 -14.19 -3.75
CA TYR A 378 -16.62 -14.84 -3.15
C TYR A 378 -16.85 -15.48 -1.78
N GLN A 379 -17.94 -15.18 -1.08
CA GLN A 379 -18.20 -15.77 0.23
C GLN A 379 -18.20 -17.30 0.22
N PHE A 380 -18.87 -17.91 -0.75
CA PHE A 380 -18.96 -19.38 -0.82
C PHE A 380 -17.63 -20.04 -1.15
N PRO A 381 -16.93 -19.70 -2.28
CA PRO A 381 -15.66 -20.31 -2.60
C PRO A 381 -14.59 -20.08 -1.53
N LEU A 382 -14.48 -18.87 -0.97
CA LEU A 382 -13.49 -18.59 0.07
C LEU A 382 -13.78 -19.33 1.37
N SER A 383 -15.04 -19.55 1.72
CA SER A 383 -15.40 -20.35 2.90
C SER A 383 -14.94 -21.80 2.77
N GLN A 384 -14.87 -22.34 1.55
CA GLN A 384 -14.38 -23.70 1.29
C GLN A 384 -12.85 -23.76 1.18
N GLU A 385 -12.25 -22.77 0.56
CA GLU A 385 -10.83 -22.77 0.16
C GLU A 385 -9.92 -22.05 1.17
N TRP A 386 -10.48 -21.42 2.22
CA TRP A 386 -9.76 -20.51 3.12
C TRP A 386 -8.43 -21.02 3.64
N ASN A 387 -8.35 -22.29 4.00
CA ASN A 387 -7.13 -22.88 4.54
C ASN A 387 -6.08 -23.26 3.48
N CYS A 388 -6.47 -23.22 2.21
CA CYS A 388 -5.60 -23.57 1.08
C CYS A 388 -4.97 -22.34 0.39
N LEU A 389 -5.42 -21.13 0.74
CA LEU A 389 -5.01 -19.85 0.13
C LEU A 389 -3.75 -19.25 0.74
#